data_2d70a2f9f355477fdccd125f4f0a36c9
#
_entry.id   2d70a2f9f355477fdccd125f4f0a36c9
#
_cell.length_a   1.000
_cell.length_b   1.000
_cell.length_c   1.000
_cell.angle_alpha   90.00
_cell.angle_beta   90.00
_cell.angle_gamma   90.00
#
_symmetry.space_group_name_H-M   'P 1'
#
loop_
_entity.id
_entity.type
_entity.pdbx_description
1 polymer ?
#
loop_
_entity_poly.entity_id
_entity_poly.type
_entity_poly.pdbx_seq_one_letter_code
_entity_poly.pdbx_strand_id
1 'polypeptide(L)'
;MSFAREYPDAPRVGVGAVILDGDRVLLVKRGQPPSQGKWSIPGGLVHLGERIEDAVRREVLEECGVRVRLLGLCGVIDRVRLA
;
A
#
# COMPACT_ATOMS: atom_id res chain seq x y z
N MET A 1 9.90 15.60 -7.41
CA MET A 1 10.27 16.62 -6.40
C MET A 1 9.74 16.20 -5.04
N SER A 2 10.61 16.20 -4.04
CA SER A 2 10.22 15.82 -2.67
C SER A 2 9.13 16.73 -2.11
N PHE A 3 9.16 18.00 -2.47
CA PHE A 3 8.16 18.98 -2.09
C PHE A 3 6.75 18.52 -2.50
N ALA A 4 6.58 18.02 -3.71
CA ALA A 4 5.30 17.56 -4.20
C ALA A 4 4.82 16.30 -3.49
N ARG A 5 5.73 15.52 -2.89
CA ARG A 5 5.36 14.34 -2.11
C ARG A 5 4.77 14.70 -0.76
N GLU A 6 5.29 15.76 -0.15
CA GLU A 6 4.80 16.21 1.16
C GLU A 6 3.47 16.96 1.04
N TYR A 7 3.36 17.80 0.00
CA TYR A 7 2.20 18.65 -0.22
C TYR A 7 1.73 18.50 -1.67
N PRO A 8 1.18 17.35 -2.02
CA PRO A 8 0.74 17.13 -3.40
C PRO A 8 -0.43 18.05 -3.77
N ASP A 9 -0.46 18.46 -5.04
CA ASP A 9 -1.52 19.32 -5.58
C ASP A 9 -2.85 18.59 -5.72
N ALA A 10 -2.83 17.26 -5.67
CA ALA A 10 -4.00 16.43 -5.86
C ALA A 10 -4.02 15.31 -4.83
N PRO A 11 -5.20 14.74 -4.54
CA PRO A 11 -5.29 13.57 -3.68
C PRO A 11 -4.46 12.42 -4.23
N ARG A 12 -3.91 11.63 -3.33
CA ARG A 12 -3.19 10.41 -3.67
C ARG A 12 -3.93 9.22 -3.12
N VAL A 13 -4.04 8.17 -3.94
CA VAL A 13 -4.68 6.93 -3.54
C VAL A 13 -3.60 5.91 -3.22
N GLY A 14 -3.63 5.40 -2.00
CA GLY A 14 -2.80 4.29 -1.58
C GLY A 14 -3.63 3.04 -1.44
N VAL A 15 -3.00 1.89 -1.62
CA VAL A 15 -3.62 0.58 -1.39
C VAL A 15 -2.75 -0.21 -0.44
N GLY A 16 -3.41 -1.08 0.34
CA GLY A 16 -2.72 -2.05 1.19
C GLY A 16 -3.44 -3.38 1.09
N ALA A 17 -2.72 -4.45 1.30
CA ALA A 17 -3.27 -5.80 1.21
C ALA A 17 -3.19 -6.51 2.55
N VAL A 18 -4.33 -7.03 3.01
CA VAL A 18 -4.38 -7.98 4.11
C VAL A 18 -4.32 -9.37 3.47
N ILE A 19 -3.17 -10.01 3.56
CA ILE A 19 -2.93 -11.30 2.91
C ILE A 19 -2.95 -12.39 3.96
N LEU A 20 -3.87 -13.32 3.77
CA LEU A 20 -4.08 -14.41 4.71
C LEU A 20 -3.65 -15.75 4.11
N ASP A 21 -2.98 -16.55 4.92
CA ASP A 21 -2.65 -17.93 4.62
C ASP A 21 -2.95 -18.74 5.86
N GLY A 22 -4.12 -19.37 5.89
CA GLY A 22 -4.63 -20.02 7.09
C GLY A 22 -4.87 -19.00 8.20
N ASP A 23 -4.19 -19.17 9.34
CA ASP A 23 -4.26 -18.26 10.47
C ASP A 23 -3.12 -17.23 10.51
N ARG A 24 -2.37 -17.12 9.40
CA ARG A 24 -1.23 -16.20 9.30
C ARG A 24 -1.57 -14.99 8.46
N VAL A 25 -0.96 -13.87 8.82
CA VAL A 25 -1.01 -12.61 8.06
C VAL A 25 0.40 -12.29 7.57
N LEU A 26 0.50 -11.92 6.29
CA LEU A 26 1.79 -11.50 5.74
C LEU A 26 2.06 -10.04 6.09
N LEU A 27 3.21 -9.78 6.69
CA LEU A 27 3.68 -8.44 6.98
C LEU A 27 5.03 -8.21 6.34
N VAL A 28 5.30 -6.95 6.00
CA VAL A 28 6.60 -6.52 5.49
C VAL A 28 7.24 -5.56 6.46
N LYS A 29 8.55 -5.66 6.59
CA LYS A 29 9.33 -4.77 7.43
C LYS A 29 9.88 -3.65 6.56
N ARG A 30 9.61 -2.41 6.94
CA ARG A 30 10.09 -1.27 6.18
C ARG A 30 11.61 -1.19 6.27
N GLY A 31 12.24 -1.08 5.09
CA GLY A 31 13.69 -0.94 4.98
C GLY A 31 14.18 0.49 4.91
N GLN A 32 13.26 1.46 4.83
CA GLN A 32 13.60 2.87 4.64
C GLN A 32 12.71 3.79 5.46
N PRO A 33 13.18 5.01 5.78
CA PRO A 33 12.32 6.03 6.42
C PRO A 33 11.14 6.42 5.52
N PRO A 34 10.03 6.90 6.07
CA PRO A 34 9.73 6.95 7.51
C PRO A 34 9.38 5.57 8.04
N SER A 35 9.43 5.42 9.36
CA SER A 35 9.06 4.17 10.04
C SER A 35 9.94 2.97 9.67
N GLN A 36 11.21 3.21 9.38
CA GLN A 36 12.17 2.14 9.12
C GLN A 36 12.19 1.14 10.27
N GLY A 37 12.19 -0.15 9.92
CA GLY A 37 12.19 -1.23 10.90
C GLY A 37 10.83 -1.63 11.41
N LYS A 38 9.77 -0.88 11.10
CA LYS A 38 8.41 -1.23 11.50
C LYS A 38 7.79 -2.22 10.54
N TRP A 39 6.90 -3.04 11.08
CA TRP A 39 6.13 -4.00 10.30
C TRP A 39 4.83 -3.37 9.84
N SER A 40 4.43 -3.69 8.61
CA SER A 40 3.17 -3.20 8.05
C SER A 40 2.64 -4.18 7.01
N ILE A 41 1.39 -4.00 6.61
CA ILE A 41 0.85 -4.72 5.46
C ILE A 41 1.52 -4.20 4.18
N PRO A 42 1.71 -5.05 3.17
CA PRO A 42 2.25 -4.60 1.89
C PRO A 42 1.28 -3.66 1.18
N GLY A 43 1.81 -2.71 0.43
CA GLY A 43 1.01 -1.77 -0.31
C GLY A 43 1.82 -0.61 -0.87
N GLY A 44 1.15 0.34 -1.46
CA GLY A 44 1.78 1.50 -2.06
C GLY A 44 0.78 2.37 -2.80
N LEU A 45 1.28 3.23 -3.66
CA LEU A 45 0.43 4.18 -4.38
C LEU A 45 -0.12 3.57 -5.67
N VAL A 46 -1.36 3.92 -5.98
CA VAL A 46 -1.97 3.60 -7.26
C VAL A 46 -1.36 4.51 -8.32
N HIS A 47 -1.00 3.95 -9.46
CA HIS A 47 -0.48 4.71 -10.59
C HIS A 47 -1.62 5.32 -11.40
N LEU A 48 -1.31 6.41 -12.09
CA LEU A 48 -2.29 7.04 -12.97
C LEU A 48 -2.79 6.04 -14.00
N GLY A 49 -4.12 5.90 -14.11
CA GLY A 49 -4.73 4.97 -15.05
C GLY A 49 -4.79 3.52 -14.57
N GLU A 50 -4.27 3.23 -13.41
CA GLU A 50 -4.25 1.88 -12.86
C GLU A 50 -5.50 1.65 -12.01
N ARG A 51 -6.09 0.45 -12.12
CA ARG A 51 -7.18 0.05 -11.25
C ARG A 51 -6.66 -0.30 -9.87
N ILE A 52 -7.48 -0.12 -8.85
CA ILE A 52 -7.12 -0.43 -7.47
C ILE A 52 -6.71 -1.90 -7.34
N GLU A 53 -7.46 -2.82 -7.93
CA GLU A 53 -7.17 -4.25 -7.87
C GLU A 53 -5.81 -4.57 -8.49
N ASP A 54 -5.49 -3.93 -9.60
CA ASP A 54 -4.22 -4.13 -10.29
C ASP A 54 -3.07 -3.54 -9.49
N ALA A 55 -3.29 -2.39 -8.85
CA ALA A 55 -2.29 -1.76 -7.99
C ALA A 55 -1.94 -2.67 -6.80
N VAL A 56 -2.94 -3.26 -6.16
CA VAL A 56 -2.72 -4.18 -5.03
C VAL A 56 -1.90 -5.38 -5.49
N ARG A 57 -2.28 -6.02 -6.59
CA ARG A 57 -1.55 -7.18 -7.11
C ARG A 57 -0.11 -6.83 -7.47
N ARG A 58 0.08 -5.67 -8.10
CA ARG A 58 1.42 -5.19 -8.48
C ARG A 58 2.28 -4.96 -7.25
N GLU A 59 1.77 -4.21 -6.27
CA GLU A 59 2.53 -3.89 -5.06
C GLU A 59 2.89 -5.15 -4.27
N VAL A 60 1.97 -6.09 -4.15
CA VAL A 60 2.25 -7.35 -3.45
C VAL A 60 3.32 -8.15 -4.18
N LEU A 61 3.24 -8.21 -5.50
CA LEU A 61 4.24 -8.92 -6.30
C LEU A 61 5.62 -8.27 -6.17
N GLU A 62 5.68 -6.94 -6.24
CA GLU A 62 6.93 -6.19 -6.11
C GLU A 62 7.57 -6.35 -4.73
N GLU A 63 6.76 -6.25 -3.66
CA GLU A 63 7.29 -6.27 -2.30
C GLU A 63 7.50 -7.67 -1.75
N CYS A 64 6.65 -8.62 -2.11
CA CYS A 64 6.63 -9.95 -1.50
C CYS A 64 6.96 -11.08 -2.47
N GLY A 65 6.94 -10.83 -3.77
CA GLY A 65 7.19 -11.85 -4.77
C GLY A 65 6.09 -12.90 -4.89
N VAL A 66 4.88 -12.61 -4.37
CA VAL A 66 3.77 -13.57 -4.40
C VAL A 66 2.62 -13.01 -5.24
N ARG A 67 1.86 -13.92 -5.83
CA ARG A 67 0.62 -13.61 -6.53
C ARG A 67 -0.55 -13.90 -5.63
N VAL A 68 -1.50 -12.98 -5.59
CA VAL A 68 -2.65 -13.07 -4.68
C VAL A 68 -3.95 -13.06 -5.46
N ARG A 69 -4.97 -13.68 -4.88
CA ARG A 69 -6.34 -13.59 -5.33
C ARG A 69 -7.08 -12.62 -4.41
N LEU A 70 -7.73 -11.63 -5.00
CA LEU A 70 -8.49 -10.64 -4.23
C LEU A 70 -9.85 -11.22 -3.87
N LEU A 71 -10.21 -11.14 -2.60
CA LEU A 71 -11.48 -11.65 -2.08
C LEU A 71 -12.48 -10.53 -1.82
N GLY A 72 -12.00 -9.34 -1.48
CA GLY A 72 -12.89 -8.22 -1.20
C GLY A 72 -12.14 -7.05 -0.59
N LEU A 73 -12.90 -6.00 -0.31
CA LEU A 73 -12.40 -4.78 0.30
C LEU A 73 -12.61 -4.84 1.81
N CYS A 74 -11.52 -4.64 2.57
CA CYS A 74 -11.59 -4.63 4.03
C CYS A 74 -12.07 -3.28 4.57
N GLY A 75 -11.68 -2.19 3.92
CA GLY A 75 -12.07 -0.86 4.37
C GLY A 75 -11.38 0.24 3.60
N VAL A 76 -11.82 1.46 3.86
CA VAL A 76 -11.26 2.67 3.28
C VAL A 76 -10.98 3.63 4.42
N ILE A 77 -9.82 4.26 4.39
CA ILE A 77 -9.40 5.20 5.41
C ILE A 77 -8.98 6.49 4.72
N ASP A 78 -9.54 7.61 5.19
CA ASP A 78 -9.07 8.91 4.77
C ASP A 78 -8.00 9.40 5.73
N ARG A 79 -6.99 10.03 5.16
CA ARG A 79 -5.96 10.65 5.96
C ARG A 79 -5.74 12.07 5.48
N VAL A 80 -6.21 13.02 6.27
CA VAL A 80 -6.06 14.45 5.99
C VAL A 80 -5.11 15.02 7.02
N ARG A 81 -4.04 15.66 6.55
CA ARG A 81 -3.07 16.29 7.43
C ARG A 81 -3.08 17.79 7.15
N LEU A 82 -3.37 18.56 8.21
CA LEU A 82 -3.27 20.01 8.16
C LEU A 82 -1.88 20.42 8.63
N ALA A 83 -1.30 21.34 7.89
CA ALA A 83 0.04 21.82 8.20
C ALA A 83 0.07 22.69 9.48
#